data_40683c7f47e56686b0d5aee55fc375a3
#
_entry.id   40683c7f47e56686b0d5aee55fc375a3
#
_cell.length_a   1.000
_cell.length_b   1.000
_cell.length_c   1.000
_cell.angle_alpha   90.00
_cell.angle_beta   90.00
_cell.angle_gamma   90.00
#
_symmetry.space_group_name_H-M   'P 1'
#
loop_
_entity.id
_entity.type
_entity.pdbx_description
1 polymer ?
#
loop_
_entity_poly.entity_id
_entity_poly.type
_entity_poly.pdbx_seq_one_letter_code
_entity_poly.pdbx_strand_id
1 'polypeptide(L)'
;EHTYQYTLAKDSPLFGDGEEPYAEVGINENEVAMTATVSTYYNDKAKAADPLVDTGICELSMGSILLGQAKTARDGVELLGEIVEKYGSGECNTIMISDPNEAWYMEIVSGHQYAVIKLPEDQVAAIPNMMLLGTVDVTDTENVIASEGLVSLAEENGFLKTEDGMIHVAQTYGAENPGKGQLTRLWQGTYYLNHEKGERLSIEPVSYTHLTLPT
;
A
#
# COMPACT_ATOMS: atom_id res chain seq x y z
N GLU A 1 14.20 23.48 -11.73
CA GLU A 1 14.08 22.37 -10.79
C GLU A 1 14.85 21.18 -11.34
N HIS A 2 15.63 20.52 -10.51
CA HIS A 2 16.40 19.34 -10.91
C HIS A 2 15.59 18.10 -10.55
N THR A 3 15.26 17.27 -11.52
CA THR A 3 14.69 15.95 -11.27
C THR A 3 15.77 14.89 -11.34
N TYR A 4 15.70 13.87 -10.48
CA TYR A 4 16.60 12.72 -10.54
C TYR A 4 16.37 11.90 -11.81
N GLN A 5 17.44 11.28 -12.31
CA GLN A 5 17.31 10.31 -13.39
C GLN A 5 16.70 9.02 -12.86
N TYR A 6 15.77 8.43 -13.61
CA TYR A 6 15.13 7.18 -13.24
C TYR A 6 14.85 6.29 -14.45
N THR A 7 14.69 5.02 -14.17
CA THR A 7 14.26 4.01 -15.15
C THR A 7 12.95 3.40 -14.69
N LEU A 8 12.00 3.30 -15.59
CA LEU A 8 10.73 2.60 -15.39
C LEU A 8 10.70 1.33 -16.25
N ALA A 9 10.23 0.22 -15.68
CA ALA A 9 9.86 -0.96 -16.44
C ALA A 9 8.46 -0.76 -17.00
N LYS A 10 8.37 -0.66 -18.31
CA LYS A 10 7.10 -0.44 -19.03
C LYS A 10 6.41 -1.76 -19.32
N ASP A 11 5.10 -1.72 -19.36
CA ASP A 11 4.30 -2.82 -19.85
C ASP A 11 4.67 -3.20 -21.28
N SER A 12 4.45 -4.47 -21.59
CA SER A 12 4.65 -4.98 -22.95
C SER A 12 3.67 -4.28 -23.92
N PRO A 13 4.16 -3.85 -25.09
CA PRO A 13 3.30 -3.28 -26.13
C PRO A 13 2.16 -4.20 -26.59
N LEU A 14 2.19 -5.48 -26.20
CA LEU A 14 1.14 -6.46 -26.49
C LEU A 14 -0.11 -6.27 -25.62
N PHE A 15 -0.02 -5.51 -24.52
CA PHE A 15 -1.12 -5.31 -23.58
C PHE A 15 -1.65 -3.88 -23.53
N GLY A 16 -1.02 -2.94 -24.23
CA GLY A 16 -1.45 -1.55 -24.33
C GLY A 16 -1.58 -1.09 -25.77
N ASP A 17 -2.46 -0.16 -26.00
CA ASP A 17 -2.70 0.48 -27.32
C ASP A 17 -1.58 1.48 -27.70
N GLY A 18 -0.51 1.55 -26.91
CA GLY A 18 0.77 2.17 -27.27
C GLY A 18 0.83 3.70 -27.14
N GLU A 19 -0.18 4.38 -26.63
CA GLU A 19 -0.20 5.83 -26.56
C GLU A 19 0.42 6.39 -25.29
N GLU A 20 0.35 5.68 -24.15
CA GLU A 20 1.04 6.10 -22.92
C GLU A 20 1.79 4.93 -22.27
N PRO A 21 3.05 5.16 -21.82
CA PRO A 21 3.81 4.11 -21.15
C PRO A 21 3.26 3.89 -19.73
N TYR A 22 2.56 2.80 -19.53
CA TYR A 22 2.21 2.33 -18.20
C TYR A 22 3.41 1.67 -17.55
N ALA A 23 3.77 2.08 -16.34
CA ALA A 23 4.90 1.54 -15.62
C ALA A 23 4.67 1.56 -14.10
N GLU A 24 4.66 0.37 -13.51
CA GLU A 24 4.38 0.14 -12.09
C GLU A 24 5.65 0.00 -11.25
N VAL A 25 6.81 -0.14 -11.90
CA VAL A 25 8.08 -0.45 -11.25
C VAL A 25 9.19 0.43 -11.80
N GLY A 26 10.04 0.93 -10.92
CA GLY A 26 11.19 1.70 -11.34
C GLY A 26 12.21 1.91 -10.24
N ILE A 27 13.33 2.52 -10.63
CA ILE A 27 14.44 2.90 -9.74
C ILE A 27 15.07 4.20 -10.22
N ASN A 28 15.50 5.05 -9.30
CA ASN A 28 16.21 6.28 -9.62
C ASN A 28 17.72 6.20 -9.32
N GLU A 29 18.44 7.26 -9.66
CA GLU A 29 19.91 7.35 -9.48
C GLU A 29 20.35 7.37 -8.01
N ASN A 30 19.44 7.62 -7.07
CA ASN A 30 19.70 7.51 -5.62
C ASN A 30 19.40 6.10 -5.07
N GLU A 31 19.20 5.11 -5.95
CA GLU A 31 18.86 3.73 -5.60
C GLU A 31 17.49 3.60 -4.89
N VAL A 32 16.64 4.61 -5.00
CA VAL A 32 15.25 4.51 -4.55
C VAL A 32 14.45 3.72 -5.57
N ALA A 33 13.96 2.56 -5.19
CA ALA A 33 13.11 1.71 -6.00
C ALA A 33 11.67 1.77 -5.52
N MET A 34 10.73 1.67 -6.44
CA MET A 34 9.31 1.59 -6.13
C MET A 34 8.58 0.58 -6.98
N THR A 35 7.51 0.04 -6.43
CA THR A 35 6.46 -0.64 -7.18
C THR A 35 5.10 -0.21 -6.65
N ALA A 36 4.14 -0.07 -7.53
CA ALA A 36 2.75 0.22 -7.19
C ALA A 36 1.84 -0.85 -7.79
N THR A 37 0.68 -1.04 -7.18
CA THR A 37 -0.37 -1.90 -7.71
C THR A 37 -1.73 -1.44 -7.20
N VAL A 38 -2.74 -1.42 -8.07
CA VAL A 38 -4.13 -1.23 -7.63
C VAL A 38 -4.44 -2.32 -6.64
N SER A 39 -4.64 -1.95 -5.38
CA SER A 39 -4.81 -2.95 -4.34
C SER A 39 -6.21 -3.47 -4.32
N THR A 40 -7.14 -2.83 -3.76
CA THR A 40 -8.50 -3.33 -3.69
C THR A 40 -9.48 -2.22 -3.52
N TYR A 41 -10.70 -2.69 -3.57
CA TYR A 41 -11.84 -1.86 -3.27
C TYR A 41 -11.90 -1.58 -1.77
N TYR A 42 -12.17 -0.36 -1.43
CA TYR A 42 -12.53 0.05 -0.08
C TYR A 42 -14.02 -0.23 0.17
N ASN A 43 -14.41 -0.31 1.45
CA ASN A 43 -15.79 -0.61 1.80
C ASN A 43 -16.73 0.59 1.56
N ASP A 44 -18.03 0.34 1.54
CA ASP A 44 -19.03 1.36 1.21
C ASP A 44 -19.07 2.53 2.20
N LYS A 45 -18.69 2.33 3.46
CA LYS A 45 -18.65 3.40 4.46
C LYS A 45 -17.47 4.34 4.23
N ALA A 46 -16.29 3.77 3.97
CA ALA A 46 -15.11 4.55 3.59
C ALA A 46 -15.36 5.32 2.28
N LYS A 47 -16.00 4.65 1.30
CA LYS A 47 -16.40 5.28 0.03
C LYS A 47 -17.36 6.45 0.21
N ALA A 48 -18.28 6.35 1.14
CA ALA A 48 -19.23 7.43 1.43
C ALA A 48 -18.60 8.60 2.19
N ALA A 49 -17.64 8.32 3.06
CA ALA A 49 -16.96 9.31 3.89
C ALA A 49 -15.86 10.06 3.14
N ASP A 50 -15.08 9.35 2.31
CA ASP A 50 -13.94 9.90 1.56
C ASP A 50 -13.84 9.22 0.19
N PRO A 51 -14.64 9.64 -0.79
CA PRO A 51 -14.64 9.04 -2.13
C PRO A 51 -13.31 9.31 -2.86
N LEU A 52 -12.96 8.39 -3.76
CA LEU A 52 -11.83 8.58 -4.69
C LEU A 52 -12.04 9.85 -5.53
N VAL A 53 -10.94 10.49 -5.88
CA VAL A 53 -10.91 11.76 -6.62
C VAL A 53 -10.55 11.47 -8.08
N ASP A 54 -11.46 11.72 -9.02
CA ASP A 54 -11.28 11.40 -10.44
C ASP A 54 -9.99 11.99 -11.07
N THR A 55 -9.54 13.12 -10.55
CA THR A 55 -8.30 13.79 -10.97
C THR A 55 -7.14 13.58 -10.00
N GLY A 56 -7.31 12.69 -9.02
CA GLY A 56 -6.30 12.35 -8.02
C GLY A 56 -5.15 11.56 -8.62
N ILE A 57 -4.12 11.35 -7.79
CA ILE A 57 -2.99 10.54 -8.21
C ILE A 57 -3.42 9.09 -8.47
N CYS A 58 -2.85 8.47 -9.50
CA CYS A 58 -3.10 7.07 -9.85
C CYS A 58 -1.78 6.34 -10.13
N GLU A 59 -1.83 5.03 -10.18
CA GLU A 59 -0.68 4.15 -10.38
C GLU A 59 0.22 4.59 -11.54
N LEU A 60 -0.39 4.98 -12.65
CA LEU A 60 0.29 5.46 -13.85
C LEU A 60 1.26 6.62 -13.59
N SER A 61 0.92 7.52 -12.68
CA SER A 61 1.69 8.76 -12.43
C SER A 61 2.65 8.67 -11.23
N MET A 62 2.40 7.75 -10.30
CA MET A 62 3.16 7.65 -9.04
C MET A 62 4.66 7.48 -9.28
N GLY A 63 5.04 6.55 -10.17
CA GLY A 63 6.44 6.25 -10.46
C GLY A 63 7.22 7.45 -10.97
N SER A 64 6.67 8.17 -11.93
CA SER A 64 7.33 9.35 -12.50
C SER A 64 7.50 10.48 -11.49
N ILE A 65 6.50 10.71 -10.65
CA ILE A 65 6.53 11.77 -9.64
C ILE A 65 7.51 11.42 -8.52
N LEU A 66 7.41 10.22 -7.98
CA LEU A 66 8.20 9.76 -6.86
C LEU A 66 9.69 9.64 -7.23
N LEU A 67 10.00 8.89 -8.29
CA LEU A 67 11.39 8.61 -8.66
C LEU A 67 12.13 9.86 -9.15
N GLY A 68 11.42 10.83 -9.72
CA GLY A 68 12.02 12.12 -10.09
C GLY A 68 12.40 13.01 -8.91
N GLN A 69 11.91 12.75 -7.70
CA GLN A 69 12.04 13.65 -6.56
C GLN A 69 12.59 13.01 -5.29
N ALA A 70 12.35 11.71 -5.07
CA ALA A 70 12.76 11.03 -3.85
C ALA A 70 14.28 10.79 -3.79
N LYS A 71 14.91 11.16 -2.69
CA LYS A 71 16.32 10.89 -2.41
C LYS A 71 16.50 9.65 -1.54
N THR A 72 15.52 9.34 -0.71
CA THR A 72 15.45 8.17 0.16
C THR A 72 14.08 7.51 0.03
N ALA A 73 13.95 6.28 0.50
CA ALA A 73 12.65 5.61 0.53
C ALA A 73 11.64 6.39 1.40
N ARG A 74 12.08 6.93 2.53
CA ARG A 74 11.26 7.77 3.40
C ARG A 74 10.77 9.03 2.71
N ASP A 75 11.66 9.77 2.01
CA ASP A 75 11.25 10.94 1.21
C ASP A 75 10.14 10.58 0.21
N GLY A 76 10.23 9.39 -0.37
CA GLY A 76 9.25 8.91 -1.35
C GLY A 76 7.86 8.68 -0.74
N VAL A 77 7.78 8.04 0.42
CA VAL A 77 6.47 7.81 1.08
C VAL A 77 5.89 9.10 1.63
N GLU A 78 6.71 10.00 2.19
CA GLU A 78 6.27 11.31 2.68
C GLU A 78 5.72 12.17 1.52
N LEU A 79 6.45 12.26 0.41
CA LEU A 79 6.00 12.97 -0.80
C LEU A 79 4.66 12.44 -1.32
N LEU A 80 4.53 11.12 -1.41
CA LEU A 80 3.31 10.50 -1.91
C LEU A 80 2.14 10.74 -0.96
N GLY A 81 2.38 10.66 0.36
CA GLY A 81 1.41 10.99 1.39
C GLY A 81 0.90 12.43 1.28
N GLU A 82 1.80 13.41 1.16
CA GLU A 82 1.43 14.82 0.97
C GLU A 82 0.58 15.05 -0.29
N ILE A 83 0.88 14.32 -1.37
CA ILE A 83 0.11 14.40 -2.62
C ILE A 83 -1.30 13.85 -2.41
N VAL A 84 -1.41 12.68 -1.76
CA VAL A 84 -2.71 12.05 -1.47
C VAL A 84 -3.56 12.94 -0.57
N GLU A 85 -3.01 13.48 0.51
CA GLU A 85 -3.77 14.36 1.40
C GLU A 85 -4.23 15.65 0.70
N LYS A 86 -3.40 16.20 -0.17
CA LYS A 86 -3.68 17.52 -0.77
C LYS A 86 -4.53 17.45 -2.02
N TYR A 87 -4.32 16.44 -2.86
CA TYR A 87 -4.93 16.35 -4.19
C TYR A 87 -5.85 15.14 -4.35
N GLY A 88 -5.79 14.22 -3.43
CA GLY A 88 -6.53 12.99 -3.44
C GLY A 88 -5.92 11.91 -4.34
N SER A 89 -6.46 10.70 -4.21
CA SER A 89 -6.14 9.56 -5.06
C SER A 89 -7.35 9.13 -5.88
N GLY A 90 -7.09 8.77 -7.13
CA GLY A 90 -8.10 8.20 -8.04
C GLY A 90 -8.30 6.70 -7.84
N GLU A 91 -7.45 6.06 -7.07
CA GLU A 91 -7.41 4.60 -6.87
C GLU A 91 -6.97 4.27 -5.44
N CYS A 92 -7.36 3.10 -4.95
CA CYS A 92 -6.72 2.50 -3.77
C CYS A 92 -5.54 1.67 -4.23
N ASN A 93 -4.35 2.03 -3.78
CA ASN A 93 -3.11 1.40 -4.20
C ASN A 93 -2.32 0.85 -3.03
N THR A 94 -1.59 -0.22 -3.29
CA THR A 94 -0.47 -0.68 -2.48
C THR A 94 0.82 -0.27 -3.14
N ILE A 95 1.70 0.38 -2.40
CA ILE A 95 2.98 0.86 -2.88
C ILE A 95 4.09 0.33 -1.97
N MET A 96 5.16 -0.19 -2.56
CA MET A 96 6.40 -0.47 -1.85
C MET A 96 7.49 0.44 -2.37
N ILE A 97 8.21 1.06 -1.44
CA ILE A 97 9.34 1.95 -1.73
C ILE A 97 10.52 1.49 -0.88
N SER A 98 11.67 1.34 -1.51
CA SER A 98 12.89 0.92 -0.82
C SER A 98 14.11 1.68 -1.31
N ASP A 99 15.10 1.78 -0.44
CA ASP A 99 16.47 2.18 -0.74
C ASP A 99 17.46 1.18 -0.11
N PRO A 100 18.79 1.39 -0.19
CA PRO A 100 19.75 0.46 0.41
C PRO A 100 19.67 0.29 1.93
N ASN A 101 18.93 1.14 2.64
CA ASN A 101 18.87 1.18 4.10
C ASN A 101 17.53 0.72 4.68
N GLU A 102 16.43 0.91 3.93
CA GLU A 102 15.10 0.65 4.44
C GLU A 102 14.09 0.37 3.34
N ALA A 103 12.99 -0.26 3.74
CA ALA A 103 11.84 -0.50 2.87
C ALA A 103 10.55 -0.10 3.60
N TRP A 104 9.63 0.50 2.85
CA TRP A 104 8.34 0.99 3.33
C TRP A 104 7.20 0.39 2.53
N TYR A 105 6.12 0.10 3.23
CA TYR A 105 4.87 -0.41 2.66
C TYR A 105 3.74 0.56 2.94
N MET A 106 3.12 1.06 1.87
CA MET A 106 2.05 2.04 1.92
C MET A 106 0.76 1.47 1.34
N GLU A 107 -0.35 1.71 2.00
CA GLU A 107 -1.69 1.51 1.45
C GLU A 107 -2.43 2.85 1.39
N ILE A 108 -2.87 3.25 0.19
CA ILE A 108 -3.85 4.31 -0.01
C ILE A 108 -5.22 3.66 0.12
N VAL A 109 -5.97 4.06 1.14
CA VAL A 109 -7.16 3.34 1.58
C VAL A 109 -8.49 4.02 1.25
N SER A 110 -8.44 5.30 0.84
CA SER A 110 -9.59 6.08 0.34
C SER A 110 -9.10 7.29 -0.45
N GLY A 111 -9.97 8.25 -0.73
CA GLY A 111 -9.63 9.43 -1.52
C GLY A 111 -8.44 10.23 -0.99
N HIS A 112 -8.35 10.41 0.32
CA HIS A 112 -7.30 11.22 0.96
C HIS A 112 -6.62 10.51 2.14
N GLN A 113 -6.97 9.24 2.42
CA GLN A 113 -6.41 8.54 3.56
C GLN A 113 -5.42 7.46 3.12
N TYR A 114 -4.34 7.35 3.88
CA TYR A 114 -3.30 6.34 3.70
C TYR A 114 -2.66 5.94 5.02
N ALA A 115 -2.03 4.78 5.02
CA ALA A 115 -1.16 4.32 6.10
C ALA A 115 0.11 3.70 5.51
N VAL A 116 1.23 3.94 6.16
CA VAL A 116 2.56 3.46 5.77
C VAL A 116 3.24 2.83 6.97
N ILE A 117 3.89 1.70 6.76
CA ILE A 117 4.76 1.09 7.76
C ILE A 117 6.17 0.85 7.20
N LYS A 118 7.17 1.02 8.03
CA LYS A 118 8.52 0.54 7.76
C LYS A 118 8.54 -0.98 7.87
N LEU A 119 9.05 -1.66 6.85
CA LEU A 119 9.13 -3.11 6.87
C LEU A 119 10.32 -3.56 7.72
N PRO A 120 10.13 -4.55 8.62
CA PRO A 120 11.24 -5.14 9.36
C PRO A 120 12.21 -5.89 8.43
N GLU A 121 13.51 -5.84 8.75
CA GLU A 121 14.58 -6.43 7.92
C GLU A 121 14.57 -7.97 7.89
N ASP A 122 14.00 -8.59 8.92
CA ASP A 122 14.00 -10.04 9.14
C ASP A 122 12.67 -10.72 8.75
N GLN A 123 11.82 -10.01 8.01
CA GLN A 123 10.49 -10.49 7.66
C GLN A 123 10.26 -10.54 6.17
N VAL A 124 9.32 -11.40 5.77
CA VAL A 124 8.87 -11.57 4.40
C VAL A 124 7.35 -11.60 4.36
N ALA A 125 6.76 -11.02 3.34
CA ALA A 125 5.30 -10.97 3.17
C ALA A 125 4.88 -11.37 1.75
N ALA A 126 3.69 -11.95 1.64
CA ALA A 126 2.98 -12.12 0.37
C ALA A 126 1.86 -11.10 0.30
N ILE A 127 1.91 -10.22 -0.69
CA ILE A 127 0.99 -9.09 -0.81
C ILE A 127 0.22 -9.20 -2.14
N PRO A 128 -1.00 -9.76 -2.13
CA PRO A 128 -1.88 -9.75 -3.29
C PRO A 128 -2.59 -8.38 -3.43
N ASN A 129 -3.39 -8.21 -4.47
CA ASN A 129 -4.17 -6.97 -4.67
C ASN A 129 -5.33 -6.87 -3.66
N MET A 130 -5.01 -6.57 -2.40
CA MET A 130 -5.98 -6.34 -1.32
C MET A 130 -5.33 -5.54 -0.19
N MET A 131 -6.11 -4.82 0.59
CA MET A 131 -5.64 -4.17 1.80
C MET A 131 -5.23 -5.22 2.84
N LEU A 132 -4.03 -5.10 3.38
CA LEU A 132 -3.44 -6.06 4.31
C LEU A 132 -2.91 -5.43 5.60
N LEU A 133 -2.79 -4.10 5.67
CA LEU A 133 -2.34 -3.44 6.88
C LEU A 133 -3.26 -3.80 8.05
N GLY A 134 -2.71 -4.54 8.99
CA GLY A 134 -3.37 -4.92 10.24
C GLY A 134 -3.42 -3.75 11.21
N THR A 135 -3.06 -4.05 12.45
CA THR A 135 -3.02 -3.08 13.54
C THR A 135 -1.82 -2.14 13.38
N VAL A 136 -2.07 -0.84 13.40
CA VAL A 136 -1.07 0.21 13.19
C VAL A 136 -1.10 1.19 14.35
N ASP A 137 0.06 1.40 14.97
CA ASP A 137 0.26 2.45 15.98
C ASP A 137 0.64 3.77 15.31
N VAL A 138 -0.34 4.64 15.10
CA VAL A 138 -0.12 5.96 14.48
C VAL A 138 0.69 6.92 15.36
N THR A 139 1.03 6.54 16.60
CA THR A 139 1.90 7.33 17.48
C THR A 139 3.39 6.99 17.31
N ASP A 140 3.70 5.87 16.67
CA ASP A 140 5.07 5.46 16.32
C ASP A 140 5.55 6.18 15.05
N THR A 141 5.92 7.43 15.18
CA THR A 141 6.35 8.28 14.04
C THR A 141 7.70 7.89 13.44
N GLU A 142 8.42 6.96 14.03
CA GLU A 142 9.67 6.41 13.48
C GLU A 142 9.38 5.37 12.40
N ASN A 143 8.40 4.49 12.66
CA ASN A 143 8.10 3.33 11.81
C ASN A 143 6.74 3.43 11.10
N VAL A 144 5.94 4.45 11.39
CA VAL A 144 4.61 4.66 10.84
C VAL A 144 4.44 6.08 10.33
N ILE A 145 3.88 6.21 9.14
CA ILE A 145 3.42 7.48 8.56
C ILE A 145 1.96 7.28 8.14
N ALA A 146 1.08 8.18 8.52
CA ALA A 146 -0.33 8.07 8.20
C ALA A 146 -0.93 9.45 7.96
N SER A 147 -1.99 9.50 7.15
CA SER A 147 -2.77 10.72 6.96
C SER A 147 -3.38 11.20 8.28
N GLU A 148 -3.46 12.51 8.47
CA GLU A 148 -4.03 13.11 9.70
C GLU A 148 -5.46 12.63 9.99
N GLY A 149 -6.22 12.36 8.93
CA GLY A 149 -7.61 11.92 9.00
C GLY A 149 -7.82 10.42 9.15
N LEU A 150 -6.78 9.57 9.11
CA LEU A 150 -6.93 8.12 9.04
C LEU A 150 -7.83 7.52 10.14
N VAL A 151 -7.66 7.96 11.37
CA VAL A 151 -8.43 7.47 12.52
C VAL A 151 -9.72 8.28 12.69
N SER A 152 -9.62 9.62 12.69
CA SER A 152 -10.75 10.51 13.00
C SER A 152 -11.88 10.38 11.99
N LEU A 153 -11.59 10.28 10.70
CA LEU A 153 -12.59 10.08 9.66
C LEU A 153 -13.42 8.80 9.90
N ALA A 154 -12.74 7.70 10.22
CA ALA A 154 -13.39 6.42 10.46
C ALA A 154 -14.22 6.43 11.76
N GLU A 155 -13.72 7.09 12.81
CA GLU A 155 -14.42 7.25 14.08
C GLU A 155 -15.69 8.11 13.92
N GLU A 156 -15.57 9.29 13.33
CA GLU A 156 -16.68 10.22 13.08
C GLU A 156 -17.79 9.62 12.23
N ASN A 157 -17.44 8.72 11.30
CA ASN A 157 -18.39 8.03 10.42
C ASN A 157 -18.78 6.62 10.90
N GLY A 158 -18.35 6.23 12.11
CA GLY A 158 -18.81 5.03 12.80
C GLY A 158 -18.40 3.70 12.15
N PHE A 159 -17.21 3.67 11.48
CA PHE A 159 -16.67 2.44 10.89
C PHE A 159 -15.28 2.06 11.38
N LEU A 160 -14.70 2.81 12.31
CA LEU A 160 -13.39 2.50 12.90
C LEU A 160 -13.40 1.09 13.52
N LYS A 161 -12.36 0.31 13.21
CA LYS A 161 -12.05 -0.97 13.84
C LYS A 161 -10.71 -0.86 14.53
N THR A 162 -10.69 -1.25 15.79
CA THR A 162 -9.47 -1.20 16.61
C THR A 162 -9.18 -2.56 17.23
N GLU A 163 -7.90 -2.82 17.43
CA GLU A 163 -7.37 -3.93 18.19
C GLU A 163 -6.29 -3.39 19.12
N ASP A 164 -6.35 -3.73 20.40
CA ASP A 164 -5.45 -3.22 21.45
C ASP A 164 -5.34 -1.68 21.50
N GLY A 165 -6.41 -0.98 21.14
CA GLY A 165 -6.48 0.48 21.13
C GLY A 165 -5.90 1.17 19.89
N MET A 166 -5.32 0.42 18.96
CA MET A 166 -4.77 0.90 17.70
C MET A 166 -5.72 0.61 16.54
N ILE A 167 -5.66 1.39 15.48
CA ILE A 167 -6.47 1.14 14.28
C ILE A 167 -6.05 -0.15 13.58
N HIS A 168 -7.03 -0.97 13.18
CA HIS A 168 -6.82 -2.07 12.24
C HIS A 168 -7.22 -1.60 10.83
N VAL A 169 -6.26 -1.21 10.01
CA VAL A 169 -6.47 -0.49 8.75
C VAL A 169 -7.33 -1.28 7.76
N ALA A 170 -6.95 -2.52 7.46
CA ALA A 170 -7.68 -3.34 6.49
C ALA A 170 -9.13 -3.65 6.92
N GLN A 171 -9.39 -3.84 8.22
CA GLN A 171 -10.77 -4.05 8.71
C GLN A 171 -11.59 -2.76 8.73
N THR A 172 -10.93 -1.61 8.90
CA THR A 172 -11.58 -0.30 8.90
C THR A 172 -11.96 0.11 7.49
N TYR A 173 -11.02 0.06 6.55
CA TYR A 173 -11.19 0.62 5.20
C TYR A 173 -11.44 -0.41 4.12
N GLY A 174 -10.87 -1.61 4.23
CA GLY A 174 -10.91 -2.64 3.19
C GLY A 174 -12.30 -3.21 2.91
N ALA A 175 -12.46 -3.73 1.72
CA ALA A 175 -13.68 -4.43 1.32
C ALA A 175 -13.90 -5.69 2.21
N GLU A 176 -15.15 -5.91 2.64
CA GLU A 176 -15.53 -7.09 3.46
C GLU A 176 -15.24 -8.42 2.74
N ASN A 177 -15.23 -8.40 1.41
CA ASN A 177 -14.94 -9.58 0.60
C ASN A 177 -13.94 -9.21 -0.53
N PRO A 178 -12.64 -9.38 -0.30
CA PRO A 178 -11.63 -9.05 -1.30
C PRO A 178 -11.60 -9.99 -2.52
N GLY A 179 -12.47 -11.00 -2.51
CA GLY A 179 -12.59 -11.97 -3.60
C GLY A 179 -11.70 -13.21 -3.42
N LYS A 180 -12.20 -14.35 -3.89
CA LYS A 180 -11.53 -15.66 -3.73
C LYS A 180 -10.13 -15.69 -4.36
N GLY A 181 -9.93 -15.01 -5.50
CA GLY A 181 -8.63 -14.97 -6.17
C GLY A 181 -7.55 -14.31 -5.32
N GLN A 182 -7.87 -13.24 -4.61
CA GLN A 182 -6.93 -12.55 -3.71
C GLN A 182 -6.58 -13.42 -2.52
N LEU A 183 -7.58 -13.99 -1.86
CA LEU A 183 -7.38 -14.91 -0.73
C LEU A 183 -6.56 -16.15 -1.12
N THR A 184 -6.79 -16.71 -2.32
CA THR A 184 -5.99 -17.83 -2.82
C THR A 184 -4.53 -17.44 -3.03
N ARG A 185 -4.25 -16.27 -3.61
CA ARG A 185 -2.89 -15.77 -3.78
C ARG A 185 -2.19 -15.48 -2.46
N LEU A 186 -2.89 -14.88 -1.50
CA LEU A 186 -2.38 -14.67 -0.15
C LEU A 186 -2.02 -16.01 0.50
N TRP A 187 -2.95 -16.97 0.50
CA TRP A 187 -2.72 -18.31 1.05
C TRP A 187 -1.54 -19.00 0.37
N GLN A 188 -1.49 -18.99 -0.95
CA GLN A 188 -0.42 -19.64 -1.72
C GLN A 188 0.93 -19.03 -1.42
N GLY A 189 1.04 -17.70 -1.43
CA GLY A 189 2.28 -17.00 -1.11
C GLY A 189 2.75 -17.31 0.31
N THR A 190 1.86 -17.18 1.28
CA THR A 190 2.14 -17.48 2.69
C THR A 190 2.53 -18.96 2.89
N TYR A 191 1.86 -19.89 2.21
CA TYR A 191 2.20 -21.31 2.25
C TYR A 191 3.62 -21.57 1.74
N TYR A 192 4.01 -21.00 0.61
CA TYR A 192 5.36 -21.18 0.06
C TYR A 192 6.45 -20.54 0.92
N LEU A 193 6.18 -19.40 1.51
CA LEU A 193 7.12 -18.73 2.42
C LEU A 193 7.29 -19.47 3.74
N ASN A 194 6.30 -20.26 4.16
CA ASN A 194 6.32 -21.06 5.41
C ASN A 194 6.47 -22.57 5.19
N HIS A 195 6.80 -23.04 3.98
CA HIS A 195 6.76 -24.46 3.64
C HIS A 195 7.66 -25.34 4.53
N GLU A 196 8.73 -24.81 5.09
CA GLU A 196 9.65 -25.52 5.99
C GLU A 196 9.00 -25.88 7.34
N LYS A 197 7.96 -25.15 7.75
CA LYS A 197 7.27 -25.41 9.03
C LYS A 197 6.20 -26.51 8.93
N GLY A 198 5.87 -26.99 7.73
CA GLY A 198 4.89 -28.07 7.52
C GLY A 198 3.47 -27.75 7.99
N GLU A 199 3.19 -26.52 8.38
CA GLU A 199 1.87 -26.10 8.83
C GLU A 199 0.96 -25.87 7.64
N ARG A 200 -0.13 -26.63 7.57
CA ARG A 200 -1.26 -26.29 6.70
C ARG A 200 -1.95 -25.07 7.28
N LEU A 201 -1.74 -23.93 6.65
CA LEU A 201 -2.57 -22.75 6.93
C LEU A 201 -4.01 -23.10 6.54
N SER A 202 -4.93 -23.06 7.50
CA SER A 202 -6.34 -23.20 7.19
C SER A 202 -6.80 -22.01 6.35
N ILE A 203 -7.72 -22.23 5.41
CA ILE A 203 -8.39 -21.15 4.65
C ILE A 203 -9.52 -20.54 5.50
N GLU A 204 -9.47 -20.64 6.80
CA GLU A 204 -10.29 -19.81 7.69
C GLU A 204 -10.01 -18.34 7.31
N PRO A 205 -10.99 -17.44 7.35
CA PRO A 205 -10.75 -16.05 7.01
C PRO A 205 -9.57 -15.61 7.86
N VAL A 206 -8.43 -15.46 7.16
CA VAL A 206 -7.19 -15.01 7.79
C VAL A 206 -7.56 -13.71 8.45
N SER A 207 -7.59 -13.70 9.77
CA SER A 207 -7.69 -12.43 10.46
C SER A 207 -6.51 -11.63 9.91
N TYR A 208 -6.78 -10.48 9.36
CA TYR A 208 -5.83 -9.61 8.65
C TYR A 208 -4.66 -9.13 9.54
N THR A 209 -4.23 -9.95 10.48
CA THR A 209 -3.41 -9.56 11.61
C THR A 209 -1.91 -9.64 11.38
N HIS A 210 -1.42 -10.14 10.25
CA HIS A 210 0.03 -10.26 10.10
C HIS A 210 0.46 -10.08 8.64
N LEU A 211 1.04 -8.90 8.33
CA LEU A 211 1.98 -8.74 7.22
C LEU A 211 3.23 -9.61 7.43
N THR A 212 3.45 -10.06 8.64
CA THR A 212 4.66 -10.73 9.08
C THR A 212 4.40 -12.19 9.38
N LEU A 213 5.19 -13.05 8.76
CA LEU A 213 5.27 -14.44 9.13
C LEU A 213 6.08 -14.56 10.42
N PRO A 214 5.59 -15.26 11.46
CA PRO A 214 6.44 -15.56 12.60
C PRO A 214 7.64 -16.35 12.14
N THR A 215 8.83 -15.87 12.49
CA THR A 215 10.12 -16.55 12.28
C THR A 215 10.18 -17.90 12.99
#